data_ed07d98a0167db511a674caf7b9b1f92
#
_entry.id   ed07d98a0167db511a674caf7b9b1f92
#
_cell.length_a   1.000
_cell.length_b   1.000
_cell.length_c   1.000
_cell.angle_alpha   90.00
_cell.angle_beta   90.00
_cell.angle_gamma   90.00
#
_symmetry.space_group_name_H-M   'P 1'
#
loop_
_entity.id
_entity.type
_entity.pdbx_description
1 polymer ?
#
loop_
_entity_poly.entity_id
_entity_poly.type
_entity_poly.pdbx_seq_one_letter_code
_entity_poly.pdbx_strand_id
1 'polypeptide(L)'
;MITAVLLAAGCSSRMGAAPDSKLLLPWGEEDEPLVAEAARRLIAAGMERVIAVVGHRADDVGRALASMDVEIVLNPDYASGLSTSIAAGIRAAPEETTGHLFVLGDMPVVAPDTVIRLCRAFDGSRRSIVVPVADGRRGNPVLFDRSFRCELLALSGDRGAGGLLDQHADCVVEVEVDDAGIFADVDTAEAYRKLRGS
;
A
#
# COMPACT_ATOMS: atom_id res chain seq x y z
N MET A 1 4.83 14.84 9.38
CA MET A 1 4.90 13.36 9.55
C MET A 1 4.22 12.68 8.37
N ILE A 2 4.81 11.65 7.78
CA ILE A 2 4.17 10.80 6.76
C ILE A 2 3.60 9.57 7.45
N THR A 3 2.34 9.21 7.12
CA THR A 3 1.69 7.99 7.59
C THR A 3 1.61 6.99 6.43
N ALA A 4 2.15 5.78 6.61
CA ALA A 4 1.97 4.69 5.67
C ALA A 4 0.62 4.02 5.91
N VAL A 5 -0.15 3.80 4.83
CA VAL A 5 -1.43 3.10 4.83
C VAL A 5 -1.27 1.83 4.01
N LEU A 6 -1.12 0.70 4.70
CA LEU A 6 -1.06 -0.63 4.10
C LEU A 6 -2.48 -1.12 3.79
N LEU A 7 -2.81 -1.21 2.52
CA LEU A 7 -4.14 -1.62 2.05
C LEU A 7 -4.22 -3.16 2.00
N ALA A 8 -4.80 -3.75 3.03
CA ALA A 8 -4.84 -5.19 3.28
C ALA A 8 -6.28 -5.75 3.44
N ALA A 9 -7.27 -5.10 2.81
CA ALA A 9 -8.68 -5.46 2.97
C ALA A 9 -9.29 -6.26 1.81
N GLY A 10 -8.54 -6.53 0.72
CA GLY A 10 -9.04 -7.10 -0.53
C GLY A 10 -9.40 -8.58 -0.49
N CYS A 11 -10.40 -8.99 -1.30
CA CYS A 11 -10.98 -10.36 -1.33
C CYS A 11 -10.21 -11.36 -2.21
N SER A 12 -9.11 -11.03 -2.84
CA SER A 12 -8.31 -11.97 -3.69
C SER A 12 -9.09 -12.70 -4.80
N SER A 13 -10.11 -12.08 -5.38
CA SER A 13 -11.10 -12.72 -6.28
C SER A 13 -10.52 -13.38 -7.55
N ARG A 14 -9.28 -13.03 -7.93
CA ARG A 14 -8.61 -13.54 -9.14
C ARG A 14 -7.74 -14.79 -8.90
N MET A 15 -7.53 -15.19 -7.65
CA MET A 15 -6.66 -16.33 -7.31
C MET A 15 -7.31 -17.72 -7.52
N GLY A 16 -8.60 -17.80 -7.96
CA GLY A 16 -9.32 -19.05 -8.18
C GLY A 16 -9.60 -19.81 -6.87
N ALA A 17 -9.50 -21.16 -6.90
CA ALA A 17 -9.71 -22.04 -5.74
C ALA A 17 -8.57 -22.04 -4.72
N ALA A 18 -7.64 -21.09 -4.81
CA ALA A 18 -6.53 -20.90 -3.84
C ALA A 18 -7.05 -20.30 -2.51
N PRO A 19 -6.21 -20.27 -1.45
CA PRO A 19 -6.68 -19.92 -0.11
C PRO A 19 -7.46 -18.62 -0.09
N ASP A 20 -8.43 -18.53 0.80
CA ASP A 20 -9.43 -17.45 0.94
C ASP A 20 -8.85 -16.01 0.99
N SER A 21 -7.52 -15.87 1.11
CA SER A 21 -6.81 -14.60 1.03
C SER A 21 -5.35 -14.78 0.57
N LYS A 22 -4.97 -14.12 -0.53
CA LYS A 22 -3.57 -14.07 -1.00
C LYS A 22 -2.61 -13.45 0.01
N LEU A 23 -3.10 -12.55 0.85
CA LEU A 23 -2.32 -11.86 1.87
C LEU A 23 -1.79 -12.80 2.97
N LEU A 24 -2.42 -13.98 3.12
CA LEU A 24 -2.03 -15.00 4.09
C LEU A 24 -1.20 -16.12 3.47
N LEU A 25 -0.84 -16.02 2.19
CA LEU A 25 0.06 -16.99 1.55
C LEU A 25 1.43 -16.95 2.22
N PRO A 26 2.08 -18.12 2.41
CA PRO A 26 3.44 -18.20 2.96
C PRO A 26 4.42 -17.42 2.09
N TRP A 27 5.27 -16.59 2.70
CA TRP A 27 6.26 -15.77 1.99
C TRP A 27 7.63 -15.85 2.68
N GLY A 28 8.71 -15.75 1.87
CA GLY A 28 10.07 -15.82 2.39
C GLY A 28 10.47 -17.22 2.87
N GLU A 29 11.61 -17.29 3.57
CA GLU A 29 12.18 -18.55 4.10
C GLU A 29 11.43 -19.07 5.32
N GLU A 30 10.85 -18.17 6.12
CA GLU A 30 10.14 -18.50 7.37
C GLU A 30 8.65 -18.79 7.15
N ASP A 31 8.17 -18.81 5.89
CA ASP A 31 6.77 -19.03 5.52
C ASP A 31 5.78 -18.07 6.22
N GLU A 32 6.22 -16.86 6.58
CA GLU A 32 5.34 -15.87 7.18
C GLU A 32 4.28 -15.38 6.17
N PRO A 33 3.13 -14.88 6.63
CA PRO A 33 2.12 -14.33 5.74
C PRO A 33 2.66 -13.20 4.87
N LEU A 34 2.33 -13.20 3.57
CA LEU A 34 2.77 -12.22 2.58
C LEU A 34 2.57 -10.77 3.03
N VAL A 35 1.45 -10.47 3.69
CA VAL A 35 1.16 -9.13 4.24
C VAL A 35 2.16 -8.71 5.31
N ALA A 36 2.70 -9.66 6.08
CA ALA A 36 3.70 -9.36 7.11
C ALA A 36 5.01 -8.88 6.46
N GLU A 37 5.40 -9.47 5.32
CA GLU A 37 6.56 -8.98 4.57
C GLU A 37 6.36 -7.55 4.06
N ALA A 38 5.19 -7.24 3.48
CA ALA A 38 4.90 -5.87 3.04
C ALA A 38 4.97 -4.87 4.21
N ALA A 39 4.44 -5.21 5.39
CA ALA A 39 4.54 -4.40 6.60
C ALA A 39 5.99 -4.25 7.08
N ARG A 40 6.76 -5.36 7.09
CA ARG A 40 8.17 -5.37 7.50
C ARG A 40 9.02 -4.40 6.65
N ARG A 41 8.78 -4.34 5.35
CA ARG A 41 9.49 -3.42 4.44
C ARG A 41 9.20 -1.96 4.75
N LEU A 42 7.97 -1.62 5.14
CA LEU A 42 7.63 -0.27 5.61
C LEU A 42 8.36 0.08 6.92
N ILE A 43 8.38 -0.84 7.88
CA ILE A 43 9.11 -0.67 9.14
C ILE A 43 10.62 -0.52 8.87
N ALA A 44 11.18 -1.37 8.00
CA ALA A 44 12.60 -1.30 7.60
C ALA A 44 12.95 0.00 6.86
N ALA A 45 11.97 0.63 6.17
CA ALA A 45 12.14 1.95 5.57
C ALA A 45 12.11 3.10 6.61
N GLY A 46 11.91 2.79 7.89
CA GLY A 46 11.85 3.78 8.95
C GLY A 46 10.53 4.55 9.03
N MET A 47 9.43 3.97 8.54
CA MET A 47 8.11 4.59 8.69
C MET A 47 7.71 4.61 10.17
N GLU A 48 7.57 5.81 10.73
CA GLU A 48 7.21 6.02 12.14
C GLU A 48 5.76 5.64 12.45
N ARG A 49 4.88 5.66 11.45
CA ARG A 49 3.47 5.32 11.58
C ARG A 49 3.04 4.45 10.41
N VAL A 50 2.63 3.23 10.73
CA VAL A 50 2.06 2.28 9.76
C VAL A 50 0.64 1.91 10.22
N ILE A 51 -0.35 2.13 9.34
CA ILE A 51 -1.74 1.74 9.54
C ILE A 51 -2.06 0.65 8.53
N ALA A 52 -2.43 -0.54 8.98
CA ALA A 52 -2.93 -1.61 8.13
C ALA A 52 -4.45 -1.61 8.13
N VAL A 53 -5.04 -1.32 6.96
CA VAL A 53 -6.49 -1.39 6.77
C VAL A 53 -6.85 -2.82 6.38
N VAL A 54 -7.58 -3.49 7.26
CA VAL A 54 -8.03 -4.88 7.07
C VAL A 54 -9.53 -4.94 6.78
N GLY A 55 -9.98 -6.01 6.13
CA GLY A 55 -11.40 -6.20 5.75
C GLY A 55 -11.73 -7.67 5.56
N HIS A 56 -11.52 -8.22 4.36
CA HIS A 56 -11.68 -9.65 4.14
C HIS A 56 -10.68 -10.42 5.02
N ARG A 57 -11.17 -11.42 5.79
CA ARG A 57 -10.35 -12.18 6.75
C ARG A 57 -9.62 -11.29 7.77
N ALA A 58 -10.26 -10.22 8.23
CA ALA A 58 -9.66 -9.21 9.10
C ALA A 58 -8.95 -9.80 10.33
N ASP A 59 -9.57 -10.79 10.99
CA ASP A 59 -8.98 -11.43 12.19
C ASP A 59 -7.70 -12.20 11.87
N ASP A 60 -7.62 -12.85 10.71
CA ASP A 60 -6.44 -13.61 10.31
C ASP A 60 -5.30 -12.69 9.85
N VAL A 61 -5.64 -11.67 9.06
CA VAL A 61 -4.67 -10.65 8.64
C VAL A 61 -4.17 -9.85 9.84
N GLY A 62 -5.07 -9.50 10.77
CA GLY A 62 -4.70 -8.84 12.02
C GLY A 62 -3.76 -9.68 12.89
N ARG A 63 -4.01 -11.01 13.00
CA ARG A 63 -3.10 -11.94 13.72
C ARG A 63 -1.73 -12.03 13.04
N ALA A 64 -1.67 -12.01 11.72
CA ALA A 64 -0.42 -12.01 10.97
C ALA A 64 0.45 -10.77 11.24
N LEU A 65 -0.16 -9.65 11.60
CA LEU A 65 0.51 -8.38 11.89
C LEU A 65 0.68 -8.07 13.38
N ALA A 66 0.12 -8.90 14.28
CA ALA A 66 -0.01 -8.60 15.71
C ALA A 66 1.33 -8.40 16.46
N SER A 67 2.44 -8.98 15.96
CA SER A 67 3.78 -8.84 16.56
C SER A 67 4.56 -7.63 16.02
N MET A 68 3.99 -6.86 15.10
CA MET A 68 4.64 -5.77 14.40
C MET A 68 4.15 -4.41 14.92
N ASP A 69 4.95 -3.37 14.78
CA ASP A 69 4.56 -1.99 15.11
C ASP A 69 3.66 -1.40 14.02
N VAL A 70 2.43 -1.92 13.97
CA VAL A 70 1.41 -1.59 12.97
C VAL A 70 0.06 -1.41 13.65
N GLU A 71 -0.60 -0.30 13.41
CA GLU A 71 -1.98 -0.08 13.84
C GLU A 71 -2.96 -0.79 12.92
N ILE A 72 -3.85 -1.63 13.47
CA ILE A 72 -4.86 -2.34 12.70
C ILE A 72 -6.17 -1.54 12.68
N VAL A 73 -6.68 -1.27 11.46
CA VAL A 73 -7.95 -0.55 11.25
C VAL A 73 -8.90 -1.42 10.43
N LEU A 74 -10.05 -1.74 11.00
CA LEU A 74 -11.09 -2.50 10.30
C LEU A 74 -11.85 -1.61 9.32
N ASN A 75 -11.93 -2.04 8.07
CA ASN A 75 -12.84 -1.50 7.06
C ASN A 75 -14.01 -2.46 6.85
N PRO A 76 -15.20 -2.23 7.42
CA PRO A 76 -16.36 -3.10 7.24
C PRO A 76 -16.93 -3.03 5.81
N ASP A 77 -16.66 -1.94 5.09
CA ASP A 77 -17.18 -1.66 3.76
C ASP A 77 -16.23 -2.13 2.63
N TYR A 78 -15.25 -2.98 2.94
CA TYR A 78 -14.20 -3.41 1.99
C TYR A 78 -14.73 -3.96 0.67
N ALA A 79 -15.92 -4.60 0.69
CA ALA A 79 -16.57 -5.15 -0.49
C ALA A 79 -17.07 -4.08 -1.49
N SER A 80 -17.16 -2.81 -1.06
CA SER A 80 -17.57 -1.67 -1.90
C SER A 80 -16.42 -1.06 -2.69
N GLY A 81 -15.21 -1.64 -2.60
CA GLY A 81 -14.05 -1.28 -3.42
C GLY A 81 -12.89 -0.63 -2.65
N LEU A 82 -11.75 -0.50 -3.35
CA LEU A 82 -10.50 -0.02 -2.78
C LEU A 82 -10.61 1.38 -2.15
N SER A 83 -11.47 2.24 -2.69
CA SER A 83 -11.74 3.58 -2.19
C SER A 83 -12.15 3.60 -0.71
N THR A 84 -12.91 2.61 -0.25
CA THR A 84 -13.34 2.53 1.16
C THR A 84 -12.17 2.24 2.09
N SER A 85 -11.19 1.45 1.65
CA SER A 85 -9.97 1.17 2.40
C SER A 85 -9.04 2.38 2.46
N ILE A 86 -8.92 3.13 1.36
CA ILE A 86 -8.20 4.42 1.34
C ILE A 86 -8.84 5.37 2.36
N ALA A 87 -10.17 5.52 2.32
CA ALA A 87 -10.90 6.39 3.24
C ALA A 87 -10.76 5.97 4.71
N ALA A 88 -10.77 4.65 5.01
CA ALA A 88 -10.58 4.14 6.36
C ALA A 88 -9.17 4.49 6.89
N GLY A 89 -8.12 4.29 6.09
CA GLY A 89 -6.75 4.65 6.45
C GLY A 89 -6.57 6.15 6.69
N ILE A 90 -7.16 7.00 5.83
CA ILE A 90 -7.10 8.47 5.99
C ILE A 90 -7.82 8.93 7.27
N ARG A 91 -8.96 8.30 7.62
CA ARG A 91 -9.71 8.67 8.83
C ARG A 91 -8.99 8.28 10.11
N ALA A 92 -8.23 7.18 10.08
CA ALA A 92 -7.43 6.70 11.20
C ALA A 92 -6.09 7.45 11.35
N ALA A 93 -5.60 8.08 10.27
CA ALA A 93 -4.35 8.82 10.31
C ALA A 93 -4.44 10.02 11.27
N PRO A 94 -3.38 10.26 12.09
CA PRO A 94 -3.32 11.41 13.00
C PRO A 94 -3.51 12.76 12.29
N GLU A 95 -4.00 13.77 13.01
CA GLU A 95 -4.24 15.11 12.44
C GLU A 95 -2.95 15.79 11.95
N GLU A 96 -1.82 15.50 12.59
CA GLU A 96 -0.50 16.00 12.20
C GLU A 96 0.07 15.34 10.93
N THR A 97 -0.60 14.36 10.37
CA THR A 97 -0.18 13.71 9.10
C THR A 97 -0.16 14.74 7.98
N THR A 98 1.01 14.91 7.36
CA THR A 98 1.22 15.81 6.22
C THR A 98 1.19 15.09 4.88
N GLY A 99 1.43 13.76 4.86
CA GLY A 99 1.39 12.92 3.69
C GLY A 99 0.90 11.52 3.98
N HIS A 100 0.14 10.92 3.05
CA HIS A 100 -0.37 9.56 3.13
C HIS A 100 0.30 8.69 2.06
N LEU A 101 1.15 7.74 2.49
CA LEU A 101 1.78 6.76 1.60
C LEU A 101 0.89 5.51 1.50
N PHE A 102 0.24 5.30 0.36
CA PHE A 102 -0.57 4.11 0.13
C PHE A 102 0.27 2.97 -0.44
N VAL A 103 0.28 1.86 0.26
CA VAL A 103 1.02 0.64 -0.08
C VAL A 103 0.04 -0.51 -0.19
N LEU A 104 0.15 -1.30 -1.26
CA LEU A 104 -0.68 -2.49 -1.44
C LEU A 104 -0.12 -3.65 -0.61
N GLY A 105 -0.97 -4.33 0.15
CA GLY A 105 -0.57 -5.45 1.01
C GLY A 105 -0.09 -6.69 0.24
N ASP A 106 -0.32 -6.74 -1.07
CA ASP A 106 0.07 -7.81 -1.98
C ASP A 106 1.35 -7.50 -2.78
N MET A 107 2.10 -6.47 -2.40
CA MET A 107 3.38 -6.10 -3.02
C MET A 107 4.56 -6.33 -2.04
N PRO A 108 4.93 -7.58 -1.75
CA PRO A 108 5.91 -7.91 -0.71
C PRO A 108 7.36 -7.62 -1.10
N VAL A 109 7.63 -7.27 -2.35
CA VAL A 109 9.01 -7.11 -2.86
C VAL A 109 9.43 -5.65 -3.09
N VAL A 110 8.56 -4.67 -2.82
CA VAL A 110 8.93 -3.25 -2.87
C VAL A 110 10.11 -2.97 -1.95
N ALA A 111 11.20 -2.43 -2.48
CA ALA A 111 12.41 -2.18 -1.72
C ALA A 111 12.20 -1.07 -0.67
N PRO A 112 12.69 -1.23 0.58
CA PRO A 112 12.67 -0.15 1.58
C PRO A 112 13.33 1.15 1.08
N ASP A 113 14.39 1.07 0.25
CA ASP A 113 15.03 2.26 -0.34
C ASP A 113 14.07 3.05 -1.24
N THR A 114 13.19 2.37 -1.98
CA THR A 114 12.13 3.03 -2.77
C THR A 114 11.24 3.88 -1.87
N VAL A 115 10.75 3.32 -0.76
CA VAL A 115 9.93 4.06 0.22
C VAL A 115 10.69 5.26 0.79
N ILE A 116 11.96 5.07 1.17
CA ILE A 116 12.83 6.15 1.67
C ILE A 116 12.99 7.27 0.63
N ARG A 117 13.20 6.93 -0.64
CA ARG A 117 13.33 7.92 -1.73
C ARG A 117 12.06 8.72 -1.94
N LEU A 118 10.90 8.07 -1.92
CA LEU A 118 9.61 8.76 -2.03
C LEU A 118 9.40 9.74 -0.87
N CYS A 119 9.68 9.28 0.37
CA CYS A 119 9.57 10.14 1.55
C CYS A 119 10.53 11.33 1.50
N ARG A 120 11.75 11.16 0.99
CA ARG A 120 12.73 12.26 0.83
C ARG A 120 12.33 13.24 -0.28
N ALA A 121 11.68 12.78 -1.33
CA ALA A 121 11.20 13.65 -2.42
C ALA A 121 9.94 14.42 -2.04
N PHE A 122 9.25 13.99 -0.97
CA PHE A 122 8.05 14.67 -0.49
C PHE A 122 8.41 15.97 0.23
N ASP A 123 8.01 17.08 -0.39
CA ASP A 123 8.09 18.40 0.22
C ASP A 123 6.71 18.80 0.76
N GLY A 124 6.45 18.52 2.03
CA GLY A 124 5.17 18.81 2.69
C GLY A 124 4.76 20.30 2.73
N SER A 125 5.51 21.19 2.09
CA SER A 125 5.19 22.62 1.96
C SER A 125 4.30 22.94 0.76
N ARG A 126 4.12 21.99 -0.18
CA ARG A 126 3.31 22.18 -1.39
C ARG A 126 2.50 20.93 -1.74
N ARG A 127 1.38 21.16 -2.40
CA ARG A 127 0.52 20.11 -2.93
C ARG A 127 1.30 19.24 -3.93
N SER A 128 1.49 17.96 -3.61
CA SER A 128 2.25 17.04 -4.46
C SER A 128 1.74 15.61 -4.34
N ILE A 129 1.94 14.84 -5.42
CA ILE A 129 1.75 13.38 -5.47
C ILE A 129 3.09 12.80 -5.87
N VAL A 130 3.75 12.04 -5.00
CA VAL A 130 5.06 11.44 -5.27
C VAL A 130 4.88 10.00 -5.69
N VAL A 131 5.43 9.62 -6.85
CA VAL A 131 5.30 8.28 -7.43
C VAL A 131 6.66 7.72 -7.84
N PRO A 132 6.93 6.42 -7.64
CA PRO A 132 8.14 5.79 -8.17
C PRO A 132 8.00 5.54 -9.67
N VAL A 133 9.10 5.67 -10.39
CA VAL A 133 9.21 5.38 -11.81
C VAL A 133 10.38 4.43 -12.04
N ALA A 134 10.17 3.36 -12.80
CA ALA A 134 11.21 2.49 -13.32
C ALA A 134 10.89 2.18 -14.78
N ASP A 135 11.90 2.18 -15.64
CA ASP A 135 11.74 1.96 -17.09
C ASP A 135 10.67 2.88 -17.73
N GLY A 136 10.59 4.14 -17.27
CA GLY A 136 9.64 5.13 -17.78
C GLY A 136 8.17 4.85 -17.42
N ARG A 137 7.89 3.96 -16.45
CA ARG A 137 6.55 3.58 -16.00
C ARG A 137 6.38 3.90 -14.52
N ARG A 138 5.23 4.50 -14.18
CA ARG A 138 4.83 4.76 -12.79
C ARG A 138 4.38 3.47 -12.11
N GLY A 139 4.76 3.28 -10.85
CA GLY A 139 4.40 2.11 -10.02
C GLY A 139 3.82 2.51 -8.66
N ASN A 140 3.82 1.55 -7.75
CA ASN A 140 3.44 1.72 -6.35
C ASN A 140 4.68 1.56 -5.44
N PRO A 141 4.65 2.13 -4.23
CA PRO A 141 3.57 2.87 -3.56
C PRO A 141 3.44 4.33 -4.02
N VAL A 142 2.33 4.99 -3.69
CA VAL A 142 2.07 6.39 -4.04
C VAL A 142 1.87 7.22 -2.78
N LEU A 143 2.55 8.37 -2.70
CA LEU A 143 2.48 9.28 -1.57
C LEU A 143 1.73 10.55 -1.96
N PHE A 144 0.61 10.81 -1.29
CA PHE A 144 -0.23 11.99 -1.49
C PHE A 144 -0.03 13.00 -0.36
N ASP A 145 0.14 14.27 -0.72
CA ASP A 145 0.07 15.37 0.25
C ASP A 145 -1.33 15.44 0.91
N ARG A 146 -1.37 15.89 2.17
CA ARG A 146 -2.61 16.02 2.94
C ARG A 146 -3.69 16.88 2.27
N SER A 147 -3.32 17.80 1.39
CA SER A 147 -4.27 18.65 0.66
C SER A 147 -5.17 17.85 -0.28
N PHE A 148 -4.79 16.62 -0.64
CA PHE A 148 -5.63 15.70 -1.41
C PHE A 148 -6.66 14.94 -0.55
N ARG A 149 -6.69 15.16 0.78
CA ARG A 149 -7.57 14.43 1.69
C ARG A 149 -9.03 14.43 1.26
N CYS A 150 -9.57 15.58 0.87
CA CYS A 150 -10.98 15.67 0.46
C CYS A 150 -11.26 14.85 -0.81
N GLU A 151 -10.37 14.90 -1.78
CA GLU A 151 -10.51 14.18 -3.05
C GLU A 151 -10.35 12.66 -2.85
N LEU A 152 -9.37 12.25 -2.03
CA LEU A 152 -9.18 10.86 -1.64
C LEU A 152 -10.39 10.29 -0.90
N LEU A 153 -11.02 11.07 -0.02
CA LEU A 153 -12.25 10.68 0.69
C LEU A 153 -13.49 10.66 -0.21
N ALA A 154 -13.47 11.37 -1.33
CA ALA A 154 -14.55 11.39 -2.32
C ALA A 154 -14.42 10.27 -3.38
N LEU A 155 -13.35 9.49 -3.36
CA LEU A 155 -13.19 8.33 -4.26
C LEU A 155 -14.31 7.32 -4.06
N SER A 156 -14.66 6.61 -5.14
CA SER A 156 -15.65 5.53 -5.10
C SER A 156 -15.24 4.34 -5.97
N GLY A 157 -15.64 3.13 -5.56
CA GLY A 157 -15.39 1.89 -6.28
C GLY A 157 -13.93 1.43 -6.25
N ASP A 158 -13.53 0.63 -7.24
CA ASP A 158 -12.25 -0.10 -7.27
C ASP A 158 -11.08 0.65 -7.95
N ARG A 159 -11.33 1.81 -8.55
CA ARG A 159 -10.29 2.53 -9.31
C ARG A 159 -9.12 3.06 -8.47
N GLY A 160 -9.26 3.04 -7.14
CA GLY A 160 -8.24 3.58 -6.25
C GLY A 160 -7.93 5.06 -6.53
N ALA A 161 -6.73 5.50 -6.15
CA ALA A 161 -6.31 6.89 -6.31
C ALA A 161 -5.63 7.19 -7.67
N GLY A 162 -5.52 6.19 -8.58
CA GLY A 162 -4.82 6.35 -9.86
C GLY A 162 -5.38 7.49 -10.73
N GLY A 163 -6.70 7.69 -10.74
CA GLY A 163 -7.32 8.78 -11.50
C GLY A 163 -6.91 10.18 -11.04
N LEU A 164 -6.47 10.35 -9.79
CA LEU A 164 -5.99 11.65 -9.30
C LEU A 164 -4.62 12.02 -9.88
N LEU A 165 -3.80 11.04 -10.27
CA LEU A 165 -2.52 11.29 -10.92
C LEU A 165 -2.73 11.97 -12.29
N ASP A 166 -3.75 11.51 -13.03
CA ASP A 166 -4.06 12.07 -14.35
C ASP A 166 -4.72 13.46 -14.22
N GLN A 167 -5.61 13.62 -13.24
CA GLN A 167 -6.30 14.90 -12.97
C GLN A 167 -5.35 16.00 -12.49
N HIS A 168 -4.29 15.63 -11.78
CA HIS A 168 -3.32 16.53 -11.15
C HIS A 168 -1.89 16.28 -11.63
N ALA A 169 -1.73 16.08 -12.95
CA ALA A 169 -0.43 15.77 -13.53
C ALA A 169 0.66 16.83 -13.22
N ASP A 170 0.24 18.08 -13.03
CA ASP A 170 1.09 19.20 -12.61
C ASP A 170 1.58 19.11 -11.15
N CYS A 171 0.92 18.32 -10.33
CA CYS A 171 1.31 18.05 -8.94
C CYS A 171 2.13 16.77 -8.79
N VAL A 172 2.31 15.97 -9.85
CA VAL A 172 3.03 14.70 -9.79
C VAL A 172 4.54 14.94 -9.77
N VAL A 173 5.20 14.34 -8.78
CA VAL A 173 6.66 14.29 -8.64
C VAL A 173 7.09 12.85 -8.90
N GLU A 174 7.77 12.61 -10.00
CA GLU A 174 8.31 11.31 -10.36
C GLU A 174 9.67 11.09 -9.72
N VAL A 175 9.86 9.92 -9.11
CA VAL A 175 11.11 9.51 -8.47
C VAL A 175 11.64 8.28 -9.18
N GLU A 176 12.73 8.43 -9.91
CA GLU A 176 13.40 7.31 -10.58
C GLU A 176 13.97 6.33 -9.54
N VAL A 177 13.63 5.04 -9.68
CA VAL A 177 14.10 3.96 -8.81
C VAL A 177 14.57 2.77 -9.66
N ASP A 178 15.54 2.03 -9.14
CA ASP A 178 15.96 0.74 -9.71
C ASP A 178 15.30 -0.40 -8.90
N ASP A 179 13.97 -0.50 -9.00
CA ASP A 179 13.17 -1.43 -8.22
C ASP A 179 11.99 -1.94 -9.05
N ALA A 180 12.13 -3.14 -9.63
CA ALA A 180 11.03 -3.79 -10.33
C ALA A 180 9.86 -4.18 -9.40
N GLY A 181 10.08 -4.19 -8.09
CA GLY A 181 9.07 -4.45 -7.06
C GLY A 181 7.89 -3.49 -7.09
N ILE A 182 8.08 -2.27 -7.64
CA ILE A 182 7.01 -1.27 -7.78
C ILE A 182 5.86 -1.70 -8.72
N PHE A 183 6.06 -2.77 -9.49
CA PHE A 183 5.07 -3.38 -10.40
C PHE A 183 4.65 -4.79 -10.00
N ALA A 184 5.22 -5.33 -8.91
CA ALA A 184 5.17 -6.74 -8.57
C ALA A 184 4.08 -7.03 -7.54
N ASP A 185 2.83 -7.02 -7.98
CA ASP A 185 1.68 -7.47 -7.20
C ASP A 185 1.45 -8.98 -7.34
N VAL A 186 1.04 -9.63 -6.25
CA VAL A 186 0.70 -11.05 -6.22
C VAL A 186 -0.79 -11.23 -6.52
N ASP A 187 -1.16 -11.16 -7.81
CA ASP A 187 -2.56 -11.28 -8.25
C ASP A 187 -2.92 -12.68 -8.74
N THR A 188 -1.92 -13.50 -9.10
CA THR A 188 -2.12 -14.86 -9.64
C THR A 188 -1.19 -15.87 -8.97
N ALA A 189 -1.56 -17.16 -9.03
CA ALA A 189 -0.69 -18.24 -8.56
C ALA A 189 0.66 -18.32 -9.31
N GLU A 190 0.70 -17.85 -10.57
CA GLU A 190 1.91 -17.76 -11.35
C GLU A 190 2.82 -16.63 -10.86
N ALA A 191 2.26 -15.42 -10.66
CA ALA A 191 2.99 -14.28 -10.09
C ALA A 191 3.56 -14.63 -8.70
N TYR A 192 2.76 -15.28 -7.84
CA TYR A 192 3.20 -15.76 -6.54
C TYR A 192 4.42 -16.68 -6.64
N ARG A 193 4.36 -17.72 -7.49
CA ARG A 193 5.49 -18.67 -7.65
C ARG A 193 6.75 -18.02 -8.18
N LYS A 194 6.59 -17.11 -9.15
CA LYS A 194 7.71 -16.38 -9.74
C LYS A 194 8.40 -15.48 -8.73
N LEU A 195 7.62 -14.67 -7.98
CA LEU A 195 8.16 -13.69 -7.04
C LEU A 195 8.73 -14.34 -5.77
N ARG A 196 8.17 -15.48 -5.32
CA ARG A 196 8.69 -16.23 -4.16
C ARG A 196 10.02 -16.94 -4.44
N GLY A 197 10.29 -17.29 -5.70
CA GLY A 197 11.52 -18.00 -6.14
C GLY A 197 12.67 -17.10 -6.56
N SER A 198 12.50 -15.77 -6.47
CA SER A 198 13.51 -14.76 -6.79
C SER A 198 14.18 -14.28 -5.51
#